data_4af6351d747ae6911de7ec304783f3e2
#
_entry.id   4af6351d747ae6911de7ec304783f3e2
#
_cell.length_a   1.000
_cell.length_b   1.000
_cell.length_c   1.000
_cell.angle_alpha   90.00
_cell.angle_beta   90.00
_cell.angle_gamma   90.00
#
_symmetry.space_group_name_H-M   'P 1'
#
loop_
_entity.id
_entity.type
_entity.pdbx_description
1 polymer ?
#
loop_
_entity_poly.entity_id
_entity_poly.type
_entity_poly.pdbx_seq_one_letter_code
_entity_poly.pdbx_strand_id
1 'polypeptide(L)'
;MAGTSHAVTNTPCQDSCLAQVNLTASGLPILSIFVADGAGSASNGGDGAEIAVEASAQLLADKIKSKEFTLNDELAVELVSHVREQLYALAEEQGLLARDFACTYLGVLATSFGTLVMQIGDGGIVIDVGAGLEVPIVPMSGEYANMTHFVTDEDAISVLITQCYPCKAEKVSVFSD
;
A
#
# COMPACT_ATOMS: atom_id res chain seq x y z
N MET A 1 -15.46 3.94 0.59
CA MET A 1 -16.47 5.02 0.47
C MET A 1 -15.69 6.32 0.35
N ALA A 2 -15.99 7.16 -0.64
CA ALA A 2 -15.37 8.48 -0.75
C ALA A 2 -15.76 9.35 0.45
N GLY A 3 -14.81 10.13 0.96
CA GLY A 3 -15.04 11.06 2.07
C GLY A 3 -16.00 12.19 1.68
N THR A 4 -16.71 12.75 2.64
CA THR A 4 -17.70 13.84 2.42
C THR A 4 -17.06 15.14 1.91
N SER A 5 -15.76 15.35 2.13
CA SER A 5 -15.00 16.51 1.64
C SER A 5 -14.99 16.59 0.10
N HIS A 6 -14.82 15.48 -0.59
CA HIS A 6 -14.83 15.40 -2.05
C HIS A 6 -16.19 15.81 -2.66
N ALA A 7 -17.29 15.45 -1.97
CA ALA A 7 -18.63 15.82 -2.41
C ALA A 7 -18.89 17.35 -2.29
N VAL A 8 -18.25 18.02 -1.33
CA VAL A 8 -18.42 19.47 -1.10
C VAL A 8 -17.59 20.30 -2.08
N THR A 9 -16.39 19.82 -2.43
CA THR A 9 -15.45 20.55 -3.30
C THR A 9 -15.61 20.21 -4.78
N ASN A 10 -16.42 19.19 -5.10
CA ASN A 10 -16.57 18.63 -6.45
C ASN A 10 -15.22 18.19 -7.08
N THR A 11 -14.27 17.79 -6.22
CA THR A 11 -12.99 17.21 -6.64
C THR A 11 -13.15 15.70 -6.78
N PRO A 12 -12.58 15.07 -7.82
CA PRO A 12 -12.58 13.60 -7.91
C PRO A 12 -11.82 13.00 -6.73
N CYS A 13 -12.31 11.86 -6.23
CA CYS A 13 -11.57 11.06 -5.27
C CYS A 13 -10.35 10.48 -5.98
N GLN A 14 -9.16 10.69 -5.41
CA GLN A 14 -7.90 10.19 -5.93
C GLN A 14 -7.40 8.96 -5.16
N ASP A 15 -8.19 8.50 -4.19
CA ASP A 15 -7.90 7.28 -3.43
C ASP A 15 -8.24 6.03 -4.24
N SER A 16 -7.44 5.00 -4.08
CA SER A 16 -7.71 3.65 -4.58
C SER A 16 -7.53 2.60 -3.50
N CYS A 17 -8.38 1.58 -3.51
CA CYS A 17 -8.25 0.46 -2.59
C CYS A 17 -8.62 -0.85 -3.26
N LEU A 18 -7.91 -1.92 -2.88
CA LEU A 18 -8.20 -3.27 -3.32
C LEU A 18 -8.03 -4.23 -2.16
N ALA A 19 -9.07 -5.02 -1.89
CA ALA A 19 -9.04 -6.08 -0.89
C ALA A 19 -9.49 -7.39 -1.53
N GLN A 20 -8.70 -8.46 -1.37
CA GLN A 20 -9.00 -9.76 -1.94
C GLN A 20 -8.47 -10.90 -1.08
N VAL A 21 -9.06 -12.07 -1.26
CA VAL A 21 -8.57 -13.32 -0.67
C VAL A 21 -8.16 -14.25 -1.80
N ASN A 22 -6.92 -14.69 -1.76
CA ASN A 22 -6.35 -15.65 -2.70
C ASN A 22 -5.92 -16.92 -1.97
N LEU A 23 -5.59 -17.97 -2.71
CA LEU A 23 -5.00 -19.18 -2.16
C LEU A 23 -3.52 -19.27 -2.56
N THR A 24 -2.67 -19.57 -1.58
CA THR A 24 -1.26 -19.88 -1.84
C THR A 24 -1.12 -21.22 -2.58
N ALA A 25 0.09 -21.54 -3.07
CA ALA A 25 0.38 -22.82 -3.69
C ALA A 25 0.06 -24.04 -2.80
N SER A 26 0.09 -23.85 -1.47
CA SER A 26 -0.29 -24.87 -0.48
C SER A 26 -1.79 -24.90 -0.15
N GLY A 27 -2.61 -24.09 -0.81
CA GLY A 27 -4.06 -23.99 -0.58
C GLY A 27 -4.46 -23.18 0.66
N LEU A 28 -3.53 -22.46 1.28
CA LEU A 28 -3.83 -21.62 2.43
C LEU A 28 -4.36 -20.26 1.98
N PRO A 29 -5.42 -19.72 2.62
CA PRO A 29 -5.92 -18.41 2.29
C PRO A 29 -4.95 -17.30 2.73
N ILE A 30 -4.81 -16.30 1.88
CA ILE A 30 -4.15 -15.03 2.16
C ILE A 30 -5.12 -13.88 1.87
N LEU A 31 -5.36 -13.04 2.86
CA LEU A 31 -6.01 -11.75 2.69
C LEU A 31 -4.93 -10.74 2.28
N SER A 32 -5.17 -10.01 1.21
CA SER A 32 -4.38 -8.83 0.84
C SER A 32 -5.26 -7.60 0.79
N ILE A 33 -4.78 -6.52 1.37
CA ILE A 33 -5.41 -5.19 1.35
C ILE A 33 -4.34 -4.20 0.91
N PHE A 34 -4.61 -3.45 -0.16
CA PHE A 34 -3.76 -2.35 -0.62
C PHE A 34 -4.62 -1.08 -0.69
N VAL A 35 -4.08 0.02 -0.20
CA VAL A 35 -4.69 1.34 -0.24
C VAL A 35 -3.64 2.35 -0.67
N ALA A 36 -4.01 3.26 -1.54
CA ALA A 36 -3.17 4.35 -1.99
C ALA A 36 -4.00 5.62 -2.12
N ASP A 37 -3.42 6.75 -1.74
CA ASP A 37 -3.99 8.09 -1.88
C ASP A 37 -3.14 8.88 -2.87
N GLY A 38 -3.77 9.36 -3.92
CA GLY A 38 -3.12 10.17 -4.94
C GLY A 38 -2.82 11.57 -4.42
N ALA A 39 -1.57 12.00 -4.49
CA ALA A 39 -1.17 13.32 -4.02
C ALA A 39 -1.97 14.42 -4.71
N GLY A 40 -2.62 15.28 -3.94
CA GLY A 40 -3.41 16.41 -4.47
C GLY A 40 -2.60 17.41 -5.31
N SER A 41 -1.28 17.37 -5.22
CA SER A 41 -0.34 18.16 -6.03
C SER A 41 0.09 17.46 -7.33
N ALA A 42 -0.21 16.17 -7.49
CA ALA A 42 0.11 15.39 -8.68
C ALA A 42 -1.01 15.53 -9.72
N SER A 43 -0.66 15.70 -10.99
CA SER A 43 -1.64 15.85 -12.07
C SER A 43 -2.44 14.56 -12.34
N ASN A 44 -1.86 13.40 -12.06
CA ASN A 44 -2.42 12.07 -12.28
C ASN A 44 -2.32 11.20 -11.01
N GLY A 45 -2.46 11.81 -9.82
CA GLY A 45 -2.33 11.09 -8.54
C GLY A 45 -3.32 9.94 -8.41
N GLY A 46 -4.55 10.11 -8.87
CA GLY A 46 -5.58 9.06 -8.87
C GLY A 46 -5.19 7.85 -9.74
N ASP A 47 -4.66 8.08 -10.94
CA ASP A 47 -4.16 6.99 -11.80
C ASP A 47 -2.96 6.30 -11.13
N GLY A 48 -2.09 7.08 -10.47
CA GLY A 48 -0.98 6.55 -9.67
C GLY A 48 -1.46 5.63 -8.55
N ALA A 49 -2.48 6.05 -7.80
CA ALA A 49 -3.07 5.25 -6.73
C ALA A 49 -3.73 3.96 -7.26
N GLU A 50 -4.45 4.02 -8.39
CA GLU A 50 -5.05 2.84 -9.02
C GLU A 50 -3.98 1.82 -9.44
N ILE A 51 -2.95 2.27 -10.14
CA ILE A 51 -1.84 1.41 -10.56
C ILE A 51 -1.12 0.82 -9.35
N ALA A 52 -0.91 1.58 -8.29
CA ALA A 52 -0.21 1.09 -7.10
C ALA A 52 -0.92 -0.12 -6.47
N VAL A 53 -2.26 -0.09 -6.34
CA VAL A 53 -3.01 -1.20 -5.75
C VAL A 53 -3.12 -2.39 -6.72
N GLU A 54 -3.31 -2.13 -8.02
CA GLU A 54 -3.43 -3.18 -9.03
C GLU A 54 -2.12 -3.94 -9.28
N ALA A 55 -1.01 -3.21 -9.44
CA ALA A 55 0.31 -3.80 -9.63
C ALA A 55 0.72 -4.66 -8.42
N SER A 56 0.42 -4.19 -7.20
CA SER A 56 0.66 -4.96 -5.99
C SER A 56 -0.12 -6.26 -5.97
N ALA A 57 -1.41 -6.21 -6.31
CA ALA A 57 -2.28 -7.39 -6.34
C ALA A 57 -1.82 -8.39 -7.40
N GLN A 58 -1.39 -7.90 -8.56
CA GLN A 58 -0.91 -8.75 -9.66
C GLN A 58 0.39 -9.45 -9.30
N LEU A 59 1.39 -8.72 -8.80
CA LEU A 59 2.66 -9.33 -8.37
C LEU A 59 2.43 -10.34 -7.24
N LEU A 60 1.60 -10.00 -6.25
CA LEU A 60 1.28 -10.90 -5.16
C LEU A 60 0.64 -12.20 -5.69
N ALA A 61 -0.30 -12.10 -6.64
CA ALA A 61 -0.96 -13.27 -7.24
C ALA A 61 0.03 -14.23 -7.92
N ASP A 62 1.15 -13.74 -8.43
CA ASP A 62 2.22 -14.57 -8.96
C ASP A 62 3.14 -15.13 -7.85
N LYS A 63 3.50 -14.32 -6.87
CA LYS A 63 4.35 -14.73 -5.76
C LYS A 63 3.75 -15.86 -4.91
N ILE A 64 2.46 -15.81 -4.61
CA ILE A 64 1.76 -16.83 -3.81
C ILE A 64 1.67 -18.21 -4.47
N LYS A 65 1.97 -18.31 -5.78
CA LYS A 65 2.08 -19.59 -6.51
C LYS A 65 3.39 -20.32 -6.20
N SER A 66 4.39 -19.63 -5.63
CA SER A 66 5.64 -20.24 -5.20
C SER A 66 5.45 -21.06 -3.92
N LYS A 67 6.11 -22.19 -3.82
CA LYS A 67 6.17 -22.98 -2.57
C LYS A 67 7.05 -22.34 -1.50
N GLU A 68 7.92 -21.41 -1.92
CA GLU A 68 8.84 -20.67 -1.05
C GLU A 68 8.25 -19.32 -0.61
N PHE A 69 6.95 -19.11 -0.84
CA PHE A 69 6.28 -17.86 -0.45
C PHE A 69 6.35 -17.64 1.06
N THR A 70 6.88 -16.49 1.47
CA THR A 70 7.00 -16.05 2.87
C THR A 70 6.55 -14.60 3.00
N LEU A 71 6.02 -14.25 4.18
CA LEU A 71 5.71 -12.87 4.56
C LEU A 71 6.92 -12.30 5.30
N ASN A 72 7.64 -11.40 4.65
CA ASN A 72 8.85 -10.77 5.18
C ASN A 72 9.07 -9.38 4.57
N ASP A 73 10.07 -8.67 5.04
CA ASP A 73 10.40 -7.32 4.56
C ASP A 73 10.84 -7.31 3.09
N GLU A 74 11.50 -8.37 2.63
CA GLU A 74 11.92 -8.51 1.24
C GLU A 74 10.70 -8.51 0.30
N LEU A 75 9.61 -9.19 0.67
CA LEU A 75 8.38 -9.18 -0.11
C LEU A 75 7.78 -7.76 -0.18
N ALA A 76 7.81 -7.00 0.92
CA ALA A 76 7.34 -5.61 0.91
C ALA A 76 8.18 -4.74 -0.04
N VAL A 77 9.50 -4.89 0.00
CA VAL A 77 10.41 -4.17 -0.92
C VAL A 77 10.14 -4.57 -2.37
N GLU A 78 9.93 -5.84 -2.66
CA GLU A 78 9.61 -6.31 -4.02
C GLU A 78 8.28 -5.74 -4.53
N LEU A 79 7.23 -5.71 -3.69
CA LEU A 79 5.94 -5.12 -4.04
C LEU A 79 6.07 -3.63 -4.37
N VAL A 80 6.71 -2.87 -3.50
CA VAL A 80 6.91 -1.42 -3.72
C VAL A 80 7.81 -1.17 -4.93
N SER A 81 8.86 -1.95 -5.12
CA SER A 81 9.74 -1.81 -6.29
C SER A 81 8.98 -2.06 -7.59
N HIS A 82 8.13 -3.09 -7.62
CA HIS A 82 7.30 -3.39 -8.78
C HIS A 82 6.29 -2.26 -9.07
N VAL A 83 5.62 -1.73 -8.05
CA VAL A 83 4.74 -0.55 -8.20
C VAL A 83 5.49 0.61 -8.82
N ARG A 84 6.69 0.92 -8.32
CA ARG A 84 7.54 1.98 -8.85
C ARG A 84 7.90 1.75 -10.33
N GLU A 85 8.27 0.53 -10.70
CA GLU A 85 8.57 0.16 -12.08
C GLU A 85 7.38 0.44 -13.00
N GLN A 86 6.16 0.08 -12.59
CA GLN A 86 4.94 0.34 -13.38
C GLN A 86 4.66 1.84 -13.52
N LEU A 87 4.78 2.61 -12.44
CA LEU A 87 4.54 4.06 -12.45
C LEU A 87 5.59 4.80 -13.31
N TYR A 88 6.86 4.42 -13.21
CA TYR A 88 7.92 5.03 -14.03
C TYR A 88 7.78 4.67 -15.51
N ALA A 89 7.41 3.42 -15.82
CA ALA A 89 7.16 3.00 -17.21
C ALA A 89 5.98 3.76 -17.82
N LEU A 90 4.88 3.92 -17.06
CA LEU A 90 3.73 4.70 -17.53
C LEU A 90 4.09 6.18 -17.74
N ALA A 91 4.85 6.77 -16.83
CA ALA A 91 5.30 8.15 -16.95
C ALA A 91 6.15 8.35 -18.23
N GLU A 92 7.07 7.42 -18.51
CA GLU A 92 7.88 7.45 -19.74
C GLU A 92 7.00 7.30 -20.99
N GLU A 93 6.05 6.35 -21.00
CA GLU A 93 5.13 6.14 -22.13
C GLU A 93 4.30 7.37 -22.44
N GLN A 94 3.86 8.10 -21.40
CA GLN A 94 3.05 9.31 -21.56
C GLN A 94 3.86 10.59 -21.73
N GLY A 95 5.19 10.53 -21.63
CA GLY A 95 6.06 11.71 -21.69
C GLY A 95 5.89 12.63 -20.46
N LEU A 96 5.54 12.05 -19.31
CA LEU A 96 5.34 12.70 -18.02
C LEU A 96 6.48 12.34 -17.05
N LEU A 97 6.47 12.93 -15.86
CA LEU A 97 7.39 12.59 -14.79
C LEU A 97 6.72 11.64 -13.80
N ALA A 98 7.48 10.74 -13.18
CA ALA A 98 6.93 9.81 -12.17
C ALA A 98 6.18 10.54 -11.04
N ARG A 99 6.65 11.72 -10.61
CA ARG A 99 5.98 12.55 -9.60
C ARG A 99 4.58 13.01 -10.00
N ASP A 100 4.23 13.01 -11.29
CA ASP A 100 2.88 13.34 -11.75
C ASP A 100 1.86 12.25 -11.39
N PHE A 101 2.34 11.06 -11.01
CA PHE A 101 1.57 9.91 -10.49
C PHE A 101 1.82 9.67 -9.00
N ALA A 102 2.30 10.68 -8.25
CA ALA A 102 2.63 10.52 -6.84
C ALA A 102 1.43 10.06 -6.03
N CYS A 103 1.63 9.02 -5.21
CA CYS A 103 0.64 8.48 -4.29
C CYS A 103 1.29 7.88 -3.05
N THR A 104 0.54 7.79 -1.97
CA THR A 104 0.92 7.02 -0.78
C THR A 104 0.77 5.51 -1.05
N TYR A 105 1.23 4.67 -0.14
CA TYR A 105 1.09 3.23 -0.26
C TYR A 105 0.95 2.56 1.11
N LEU A 106 -0.14 1.84 1.30
CA LEU A 106 -0.38 1.03 2.48
C LEU A 106 -0.76 -0.38 2.06
N GLY A 107 -0.17 -1.37 2.71
CA GLY A 107 -0.45 -2.76 2.42
C GLY A 107 -0.53 -3.62 3.68
N VAL A 108 -1.46 -4.57 3.69
CA VAL A 108 -1.55 -5.62 4.70
C VAL A 108 -1.74 -6.96 4.01
N LEU A 109 -0.86 -7.91 4.33
CA LEU A 109 -0.97 -9.30 3.92
C LEU A 109 -1.14 -10.16 5.16
N ALA A 110 -2.25 -10.91 5.24
CA ALA A 110 -2.55 -11.73 6.41
C ALA A 110 -2.87 -13.18 6.02
N THR A 111 -2.19 -14.11 6.68
CA THR A 111 -2.40 -15.56 6.59
C THR A 111 -2.75 -16.13 7.97
N SER A 112 -3.00 -17.43 8.06
CA SER A 112 -3.24 -18.10 9.34
C SER A 112 -1.99 -18.16 10.25
N PHE A 113 -0.79 -17.90 9.72
CA PHE A 113 0.49 -18.05 10.42
C PHE A 113 1.35 -16.78 10.45
N GLY A 114 0.91 -15.70 9.80
CA GLY A 114 1.66 -14.44 9.82
C GLY A 114 0.89 -13.30 9.20
N THR A 115 1.28 -12.08 9.59
CA THR A 115 0.76 -10.83 9.04
C THR A 115 1.93 -9.90 8.73
N LEU A 116 1.97 -9.36 7.52
CA LEU A 116 2.91 -8.33 7.08
C LEU A 116 2.14 -7.03 6.87
N VAL A 117 2.64 -5.96 7.46
CA VAL A 117 2.15 -4.59 7.29
C VAL A 117 3.24 -3.77 6.63
N MET A 118 2.87 -2.89 5.69
CA MET A 118 3.80 -2.03 4.97
C MET A 118 3.17 -0.67 4.71
N GLN A 119 3.97 0.41 4.80
CA GLN A 119 3.49 1.78 4.67
C GLN A 119 4.53 2.72 4.11
N ILE A 120 4.12 3.54 3.13
CA ILE A 120 4.76 4.79 2.71
C ILE A 120 3.68 5.86 2.72
N GLY A 121 3.91 6.95 3.43
CA GLY A 121 2.96 8.07 3.58
C GLY A 121 2.27 8.11 4.93
N ASP A 122 1.21 8.88 5.02
CA ASP A 122 0.57 9.35 6.25
C ASP A 122 -0.80 8.72 6.56
N GLY A 123 -1.27 7.80 5.72
CA GLY A 123 -2.45 7.01 6.03
C GLY A 123 -2.31 6.13 7.28
N GLY A 124 -3.34 5.39 7.64
CA GLY A 124 -3.38 4.61 8.87
C GLY A 124 -3.70 3.14 8.67
N ILE A 125 -3.06 2.29 9.47
CA ILE A 125 -3.32 0.86 9.59
C ILE A 125 -3.62 0.53 11.05
N VAL A 126 -4.73 -0.13 11.31
CA VAL A 126 -5.10 -0.63 12.64
C VAL A 126 -5.32 -2.13 12.53
N ILE A 127 -4.69 -2.89 13.41
CA ILE A 127 -4.81 -4.36 13.43
C ILE A 127 -5.12 -4.87 14.84
N ASP A 128 -5.67 -6.08 14.91
CA ASP A 128 -5.77 -6.88 16.13
C ASP A 128 -5.13 -8.23 15.84
N VAL A 129 -4.04 -8.52 16.53
CA VAL A 129 -3.31 -9.80 16.43
C VAL A 129 -3.54 -10.68 17.67
N GLY A 130 -4.66 -10.46 18.38
CA GLY A 130 -5.06 -11.23 19.56
C GLY A 130 -4.76 -10.54 20.90
N ALA A 131 -4.14 -9.35 20.89
CA ALA A 131 -3.86 -8.55 22.08
C ALA A 131 -4.76 -7.29 22.20
N GLY A 132 -5.67 -7.10 21.25
CA GLY A 132 -6.48 -5.90 21.08
C GLY A 132 -6.02 -5.06 19.89
N LEU A 133 -6.73 -3.96 19.64
CA LEU A 133 -6.43 -3.07 18.53
C LEU A 133 -5.13 -2.30 18.78
N GLU A 134 -4.26 -2.27 17.79
CA GLU A 134 -3.02 -1.49 17.80
C GLU A 134 -2.77 -0.82 16.45
N VAL A 135 -1.93 0.21 16.44
CA VAL A 135 -1.41 0.89 15.25
C VAL A 135 0.03 0.40 15.05
N PRO A 136 0.29 -0.53 14.11
CA PRO A 136 1.62 -1.14 13.95
C PRO A 136 2.69 -0.15 13.48
N ILE A 137 2.27 0.83 12.68
CA ILE A 137 3.15 1.86 12.14
C ILE A 137 2.53 3.21 12.49
N VAL A 138 3.23 3.98 13.31
CA VAL A 138 2.81 5.34 13.64
C VAL A 138 3.41 6.27 12.59
N PRO A 139 2.59 7.01 11.83
CA PRO A 139 3.08 7.98 10.86
C PRO A 139 4.04 8.98 11.53
N MET A 140 5.09 9.39 10.84
CA MET A 140 6.05 10.35 11.38
C MET A 140 5.34 11.66 11.67
N SER A 141 5.34 12.06 12.97
CA SER A 141 4.79 13.33 13.44
C SER A 141 5.90 14.22 14.00
N GLY A 142 5.84 15.53 13.75
CA GLY A 142 6.83 16.49 14.27
C GLY A 142 7.02 17.70 13.35
N GLU A 143 8.16 18.38 13.43
CA GLU A 143 8.49 19.55 12.58
C GLU A 143 8.43 19.25 11.08
N TYR A 144 8.44 17.97 10.70
CA TYR A 144 8.33 17.47 9.32
C TYR A 144 6.95 16.88 9.01
N ALA A 145 5.94 17.08 9.86
CA ALA A 145 4.57 16.55 9.68
C ALA A 145 3.86 17.04 8.39
N ASN A 146 4.45 17.99 7.67
CA ASN A 146 3.93 18.49 6.40
C ASN A 146 4.65 17.88 5.18
N MET A 147 5.50 16.87 5.37
CA MET A 147 6.16 16.16 4.28
C MET A 147 5.64 14.72 4.23
N THR A 148 4.65 14.48 3.39
CA THR A 148 4.21 13.13 3.03
C THR A 148 5.19 12.55 2.03
N HIS A 149 5.63 11.32 2.26
CA HIS A 149 6.42 10.55 1.29
C HIS A 149 5.49 9.78 0.34
N PHE A 150 5.93 9.70 -0.91
CA PHE A 150 5.20 9.02 -1.95
C PHE A 150 5.98 7.84 -2.53
N VAL A 151 5.28 6.87 -3.09
CA VAL A 151 5.91 5.69 -3.70
C VAL A 151 6.79 6.05 -4.90
N THR A 152 6.57 7.21 -5.51
CA THR A 152 7.38 7.72 -6.64
C THR A 152 8.64 8.48 -6.22
N ASP A 153 8.84 8.78 -4.93
CA ASP A 153 10.03 9.47 -4.45
C ASP A 153 11.31 8.64 -4.66
N GLU A 154 12.44 9.28 -4.85
CA GLU A 154 13.72 8.58 -5.08
C GLU A 154 14.09 7.68 -3.90
N ASP A 155 13.79 8.12 -2.68
CA ASP A 155 14.10 7.44 -1.43
C ASP A 155 12.96 6.53 -0.92
N ALA A 156 11.91 6.28 -1.73
CA ALA A 156 10.71 5.54 -1.33
C ALA A 156 11.01 4.19 -0.64
N ILE A 157 12.02 3.45 -1.11
CA ILE A 157 12.40 2.18 -0.48
C ILE A 157 13.04 2.41 0.90
N SER A 158 13.79 3.49 1.08
CA SER A 158 14.44 3.80 2.36
C SER A 158 13.46 4.33 3.43
N VAL A 159 12.32 4.89 2.99
CA VAL A 159 11.24 5.36 3.87
C VAL A 159 10.10 4.36 4.03
N LEU A 160 10.15 3.23 3.32
CA LEU A 160 9.23 2.14 3.52
C LEU A 160 9.36 1.58 4.95
N ILE A 161 8.26 1.61 5.68
CA ILE A 161 8.19 1.01 7.03
C ILE A 161 7.41 -0.28 6.94
N THR A 162 7.94 -1.33 7.55
CA THR A 162 7.32 -2.66 7.58
C THR A 162 7.21 -3.18 9.01
N GLN A 163 6.21 -4.03 9.26
CA GLN A 163 6.08 -4.76 10.50
C GLN A 163 5.57 -6.17 10.22
N CYS A 164 6.34 -7.18 10.65
CA CYS A 164 5.96 -8.58 10.55
C CYS A 164 5.47 -9.11 11.90
N TYR A 165 4.34 -9.82 11.88
CA TYR A 165 3.79 -10.52 13.04
C TYR A 165 3.81 -12.04 12.76
N PRO A 166 4.30 -12.87 13.68
CA PRO A 166 4.31 -14.34 13.53
C PRO A 166 2.95 -14.95 13.90
N CYS A 167 1.86 -14.22 13.65
CA CYS A 167 0.50 -14.63 13.98
C CYS A 167 -0.51 -14.00 13.01
N LYS A 168 -1.68 -14.58 12.97
CA LYS A 168 -2.83 -14.13 12.19
C LYS A 168 -3.36 -12.80 12.72
N ALA A 169 -3.67 -11.84 11.84
CA ALA A 169 -4.53 -10.72 12.21
C ALA A 169 -6.00 -11.18 12.27
N GLU A 170 -6.69 -10.85 13.37
CA GLU A 170 -8.12 -11.12 13.56
C GLU A 170 -8.98 -10.01 12.98
N LYS A 171 -8.48 -8.77 13.04
CA LYS A 171 -9.12 -7.57 12.48
C LYS A 171 -8.08 -6.70 11.81
N VAL A 172 -8.46 -6.09 10.71
CA VAL A 172 -7.63 -5.15 9.95
C VAL A 172 -8.51 -4.00 9.48
N SER A 173 -8.02 -2.79 9.64
CA SER A 173 -8.56 -1.57 9.01
C SER A 173 -7.41 -0.81 8.38
N VAL A 174 -7.57 -0.41 7.13
CA VAL A 174 -6.59 0.40 6.37
C VAL A 174 -7.34 1.58 5.77
N PHE A 175 -6.81 2.78 5.90
CA PHE A 175 -7.47 4.00 5.43
C PHE A 175 -6.44 5.06 5.03
N SER A 176 -6.77 5.85 4.02
CA SER A 176 -6.16 7.14 3.70
C SER A 176 -6.64 8.22 4.65
N ASP A 177 -5.99 9.34 4.72
CA ASP A 177 -6.38 10.50 5.53
C ASP A 177 -7.48 11.39 4.86
#